data_c9ef74446691499a3559e8dec9cd2661
#
_entry.id   c9ef74446691499a3559e8dec9cd2661
#
_cell.length_a   1.000
_cell.length_b   1.000
_cell.length_c   1.000
_cell.angle_alpha   90.00
_cell.angle_beta   90.00
_cell.angle_gamma   90.00
#
_symmetry.space_group_name_H-M   'P 1'
#
loop_
_entity.id
_entity.type
_entity.pdbx_description
1 polymer ?
#
loop_
_entity_poly.entity_id
_entity_poly.type
_entity_poly.pdbx_seq_one_letter_code
_entity_poly.pdbx_strand_id
1 'polypeptide(L)'
;MKKENNIKKFLNKKSFLNLRLNQEVLEDGIAYIPCYVENMEDIICKYSIKDCESLNPEFADYITGFIECIPIKYPIVLEIYGAKFTEEEKKIIVDTIASDGDYELGRIIQENRHHRFVFGEMVIGTVISGILLALIGKYLEDIPEEFFYVVFWLFADSLVRYIFIERGDYRDTRIGAGRIASMKVEFVEDEEIERLI
;
A
#
# COMPACT_ATOMS: atom_id res chain seq x y z
N MET A 1 27.01 -22.16 -17.13
CA MET A 1 27.38 -22.23 -15.70
C MET A 1 27.61 -20.87 -15.01
N LYS A 2 28.10 -19.80 -15.68
CA LYS A 2 28.28 -18.47 -15.04
C LYS A 2 26.98 -17.68 -14.75
N LYS A 3 25.91 -17.84 -15.54
CA LYS A 3 24.64 -17.11 -15.36
C LYS A 3 23.82 -17.54 -14.11
N GLU A 4 23.84 -18.83 -13.80
CA GLU A 4 23.10 -19.40 -12.67
C GLU A 4 23.67 -18.96 -11.31
N ASN A 5 24.98 -18.74 -11.26
CA ASN A 5 25.68 -18.30 -10.05
C ASN A 5 25.38 -16.83 -9.68
N ASN A 6 25.03 -16.00 -10.66
CA ASN A 6 24.67 -14.60 -10.43
C ASN A 6 23.27 -14.47 -9.82
N ILE A 7 22.30 -15.26 -10.29
CA ILE A 7 20.91 -15.27 -9.75
C ILE A 7 20.92 -15.70 -8.29
N LYS A 8 21.64 -16.79 -7.95
CA LYS A 8 21.78 -17.25 -6.55
C LYS A 8 22.44 -16.21 -5.65
N LYS A 9 23.41 -15.44 -6.18
CA LYS A 9 24.06 -14.35 -5.44
C LYS A 9 23.10 -13.18 -5.17
N PHE A 10 22.17 -12.89 -6.08
CA PHE A 10 21.12 -11.88 -5.88
C PHE A 10 20.02 -12.37 -4.93
N LEU A 11 19.57 -13.62 -5.06
CA LEU A 11 18.53 -14.19 -4.17
C LEU A 11 18.99 -14.31 -2.71
N ASN A 12 20.29 -14.45 -2.47
CA ASN A 12 20.85 -14.50 -1.12
C ASN A 12 21.24 -13.12 -0.54
N LYS A 13 21.11 -12.02 -1.30
CA LYS A 13 21.29 -10.67 -0.75
C LYS A 13 20.11 -10.31 0.16
N LYS A 14 20.38 -10.17 1.44
CA LYS A 14 19.41 -9.83 2.50
C LYS A 14 18.79 -8.43 2.38
N SER A 15 19.09 -7.63 1.35
CA SER A 15 18.66 -6.24 1.32
C SER A 15 18.57 -5.70 -0.12
N PHE A 16 17.43 -5.94 -0.76
CA PHE A 16 17.07 -5.22 -1.98
C PHE A 16 16.68 -3.75 -1.70
N LEU A 17 16.25 -3.46 -0.49
CA LEU A 17 15.85 -2.16 0.02
C LEU A 17 16.98 -1.12 0.00
N ASN A 18 18.22 -1.55 0.35
CA ASN A 18 19.38 -0.66 0.39
C ASN A 18 19.91 -0.22 -0.99
N LEU A 19 19.37 -0.78 -2.09
CA LEU A 19 19.77 -0.38 -3.45
C LEU A 19 18.99 0.84 -3.96
N ARG A 20 17.81 1.12 -3.41
CA ARG A 20 17.02 2.32 -3.70
C ARG A 20 17.13 3.40 -2.61
N LEU A 21 17.42 3.00 -1.39
CA LEU A 21 17.68 3.91 -0.28
C LEU A 21 19.19 4.16 -0.22
N ASN A 22 19.68 5.14 -0.98
CA ASN A 22 20.98 5.72 -0.71
C ASN A 22 21.00 6.28 0.71
N GLN A 23 22.17 6.33 1.37
CA GLN A 23 22.30 6.92 2.70
C GLN A 23 21.80 8.37 2.76
N GLU A 24 21.80 9.07 1.64
CA GLU A 24 21.29 10.43 1.43
C GLU A 24 19.76 10.55 1.60
N VAL A 25 19.00 9.46 1.41
CA VAL A 25 17.54 9.42 1.60
C VAL A 25 17.14 9.33 3.10
N LEU A 26 18.07 9.03 4.00
CA LEU A 26 17.81 8.85 5.43
C LEU A 26 18.71 9.76 6.24
N GLU A 27 18.48 11.06 6.18
CA GLU A 27 19.17 12.04 7.02
C GLU A 27 18.40 12.25 8.33
N ASP A 28 19.11 12.29 9.45
CA ASP A 28 18.59 12.62 10.79
C ASP A 28 17.29 11.86 11.22
N GLY A 29 17.07 10.65 10.67
CA GLY A 29 15.88 9.85 11.00
C GLY A 29 14.63 10.27 10.23
N ILE A 30 14.76 11.07 9.19
CA ILE A 30 13.72 11.46 8.23
C ILE A 30 14.06 10.82 6.88
N ALA A 31 13.05 10.34 6.16
CA ALA A 31 13.23 9.83 4.82
C ALA A 31 12.82 10.88 3.79
N TYR A 32 13.76 11.29 2.97
CA TYR A 32 13.54 12.23 1.89
C TYR A 32 13.30 11.47 0.58
N ILE A 33 12.28 11.87 -0.18
CA ILE A 33 11.97 11.34 -1.51
C ILE A 33 12.27 12.48 -2.50
N PRO A 34 13.39 12.42 -3.22
CA PRO A 34 13.71 13.43 -4.23
C PRO A 34 12.86 13.20 -5.48
N CYS A 35 12.25 14.25 -6.00
CA CYS A 35 11.47 14.22 -7.23
C CYS A 35 11.79 15.43 -8.09
N TYR A 36 12.21 15.20 -9.34
CA TYR A 36 12.44 16.27 -10.31
C TYR A 36 11.22 16.41 -11.22
N VAL A 37 10.72 17.62 -11.36
CA VAL A 37 9.57 17.95 -12.20
C VAL A 37 9.86 19.19 -13.05
N GLU A 38 9.39 19.22 -14.28
CA GLU A 38 9.58 20.33 -15.20
C GLU A 38 8.40 21.32 -15.15
N ASN A 39 7.22 20.80 -14.87
CA ASN A 39 6.00 21.61 -14.87
C ASN A 39 4.91 20.99 -13.96
N MET A 40 3.81 21.71 -13.78
CA MET A 40 2.70 21.28 -12.92
C MET A 40 1.99 20.02 -13.46
N GLU A 41 2.01 19.77 -14.78
CA GLU A 41 1.37 18.59 -15.38
C GLU A 41 2.09 17.28 -15.05
N ASP A 42 3.35 17.35 -14.61
CA ASP A 42 4.08 16.18 -14.14
C ASP A 42 3.50 15.66 -12.80
N ILE A 43 2.93 16.57 -11.99
CA ILE A 43 2.36 16.27 -10.68
C ILE A 43 0.84 16.14 -10.75
N ILE A 44 0.17 17.08 -11.42
CA ILE A 44 -1.29 17.15 -11.53
C ILE A 44 -1.74 16.56 -12.85
N CYS A 45 -2.76 15.74 -12.81
CA CYS A 45 -3.33 15.12 -14.00
C CYS A 45 -3.87 16.20 -14.97
N LYS A 46 -3.46 16.14 -16.23
CA LYS A 46 -3.87 17.09 -17.28
C LYS A 46 -5.37 17.16 -17.57
N TYR A 47 -6.13 16.18 -17.10
CA TYR A 47 -7.58 16.13 -17.22
C TYR A 47 -8.31 16.73 -16.02
N SER A 48 -7.55 17.20 -15.02
CA SER A 48 -8.11 17.85 -13.85
C SER A 48 -8.77 19.19 -14.22
N ILE A 49 -9.83 19.52 -13.53
CA ILE A 49 -10.48 20.83 -13.58
C ILE A 49 -10.22 21.56 -12.27
N LYS A 50 -10.31 22.88 -12.30
CA LYS A 50 -10.11 23.72 -11.13
C LYS A 50 -11.00 23.28 -9.97
N ASP A 51 -10.43 23.20 -8.78
CA ASP A 51 -11.06 22.74 -7.52
C ASP A 51 -11.43 21.24 -7.51
N CYS A 52 -10.96 20.46 -8.51
CA CYS A 52 -11.07 19.01 -8.57
C CYS A 52 -9.80 18.41 -9.18
N GLU A 53 -8.68 18.84 -8.67
CA GLU A 53 -7.35 18.36 -9.07
C GLU A 53 -7.15 16.92 -8.59
N SER A 54 -6.51 16.12 -9.42
CA SER A 54 -6.06 14.75 -9.07
C SER A 54 -4.60 14.59 -9.45
N LEU A 55 -3.91 13.68 -8.76
CA LEU A 55 -2.51 13.40 -9.06
C LEU A 55 -2.34 12.75 -10.44
N ASN A 56 -1.22 13.05 -11.08
CA ASN A 56 -0.76 12.28 -12.23
C ASN A 56 -0.45 10.85 -11.77
N PRO A 57 -1.01 9.81 -12.42
CA PRO A 57 -0.79 8.43 -12.02
C PRO A 57 0.70 8.01 -11.99
N GLU A 58 1.51 8.49 -12.93
CA GLU A 58 2.95 8.18 -12.96
C GLU A 58 3.68 8.77 -11.74
N PHE A 59 3.29 9.98 -11.34
CA PHE A 59 3.82 10.62 -10.13
C PHE A 59 3.37 9.90 -8.85
N ALA A 60 2.10 9.50 -8.77
CA ALA A 60 1.57 8.73 -7.65
C ALA A 60 2.27 7.36 -7.51
N ASP A 61 2.49 6.65 -8.63
CA ASP A 61 3.21 5.38 -8.65
C ASP A 61 4.68 5.54 -8.24
N TYR A 62 5.33 6.63 -8.67
CA TYR A 62 6.70 6.95 -8.28
C TYR A 62 6.82 7.10 -6.77
N ILE A 63 5.97 7.92 -6.15
CA ILE A 63 5.96 8.15 -4.69
C ILE A 63 5.66 6.84 -3.95
N THR A 64 4.64 6.11 -4.38
CA THR A 64 4.23 4.84 -3.75
C THR A 64 5.37 3.84 -3.75
N GLY A 65 6.09 3.73 -4.87
CA GLY A 65 7.24 2.84 -5.00
C GLY A 65 8.40 3.16 -4.04
N PHE A 66 8.60 4.44 -3.66
CA PHE A 66 9.54 4.82 -2.61
C PHE A 66 9.00 4.52 -1.20
N ILE A 67 7.73 4.87 -0.95
CA ILE A 67 7.10 4.67 0.36
C ILE A 67 7.10 3.20 0.78
N GLU A 68 6.86 2.28 -0.14
CA GLU A 68 6.93 0.84 0.10
C GLU A 68 8.33 0.38 0.53
N CYS A 69 9.36 1.06 0.04
CA CYS A 69 10.76 0.76 0.37
C CYS A 69 11.20 1.37 1.72
N ILE A 70 10.55 2.42 2.20
CA ILE A 70 10.94 3.15 3.42
C ILE A 70 10.31 2.50 4.65
N PRO A 71 11.10 2.06 5.66
CA PRO A 71 10.54 1.52 6.89
C PRO A 71 9.56 2.48 7.58
N ILE A 72 8.47 1.93 8.14
CA ILE A 72 7.34 2.71 8.70
C ILE A 72 7.76 3.70 9.80
N LYS A 73 8.85 3.42 10.49
CA LYS A 73 9.36 4.25 11.60
C LYS A 73 9.86 5.64 11.18
N TYR A 74 10.17 5.84 9.89
CA TYR A 74 10.69 7.09 9.38
C TYR A 74 9.55 7.97 8.85
N PRO A 75 9.40 9.23 9.32
CA PRO A 75 8.57 10.22 8.65
C PRO A 75 9.11 10.50 7.24
N ILE A 76 8.21 10.88 6.33
CA ILE A 76 8.55 11.10 4.92
C ILE A 76 8.43 12.58 4.60
N VAL A 77 9.42 13.07 3.85
CA VAL A 77 9.41 14.38 3.23
C VAL A 77 9.60 14.19 1.73
N LEU A 78 8.70 14.74 0.93
CA LEU A 78 8.82 14.79 -0.52
C LEU A 78 9.52 16.09 -0.91
N GLU A 79 10.66 15.99 -1.54
CA GLU A 79 11.41 17.13 -2.07
C GLU A 79 11.18 17.27 -3.56
N ILE A 80 10.59 18.40 -3.97
CA ILE A 80 10.29 18.70 -5.37
C ILE A 80 11.33 19.69 -5.89
N TYR A 81 12.08 19.26 -6.90
CA TYR A 81 13.12 20.00 -7.60
C TYR A 81 12.68 20.39 -9.00
N GLY A 82 13.30 21.42 -9.58
CA GLY A 82 13.25 21.79 -10.98
C GLY A 82 12.33 22.97 -11.26
N ALA A 83 11.03 22.79 -11.35
CA ALA A 83 10.10 23.87 -11.72
C ALA A 83 9.98 24.94 -10.65
N LYS A 84 9.91 26.21 -11.07
CA LYS A 84 9.57 27.33 -10.17
C LYS A 84 8.04 27.49 -10.11
N PHE A 85 7.48 27.07 -8.99
CA PHE A 85 6.05 27.20 -8.74
C PHE A 85 5.72 28.49 -8.00
N THR A 86 4.61 29.09 -8.35
CA THR A 86 4.00 30.18 -7.57
C THR A 86 3.46 29.62 -6.25
N GLU A 87 3.25 30.49 -5.27
CA GLU A 87 2.70 30.08 -3.96
C GLU A 87 1.29 29.45 -4.06
N GLU A 88 0.50 29.88 -5.08
CA GLU A 88 -0.80 29.27 -5.37
C GLU A 88 -0.64 27.85 -5.91
N GLU A 89 0.28 27.64 -6.85
CA GLU A 89 0.57 26.32 -7.42
C GLU A 89 1.13 25.35 -6.36
N LYS A 90 2.07 25.82 -5.54
CA LYS A 90 2.59 25.04 -4.41
C LYS A 90 1.48 24.57 -3.47
N LYS A 91 0.54 25.48 -3.16
CA LYS A 91 -0.61 25.14 -2.33
C LYS A 91 -1.50 24.09 -3.00
N ILE A 92 -1.83 24.26 -4.28
CA ILE A 92 -2.63 23.28 -5.04
C ILE A 92 -1.94 21.92 -5.02
N ILE A 93 -0.63 21.86 -5.27
CA ILE A 93 0.14 20.62 -5.26
C ILE A 93 0.04 19.93 -3.89
N VAL A 94 0.29 20.66 -2.80
CA VAL A 94 0.24 20.11 -1.44
C VAL A 94 -1.16 19.61 -1.10
N ASP A 95 -2.18 20.43 -1.39
CA ASP A 95 -3.58 20.08 -1.12
C ASP A 95 -4.03 18.87 -1.94
N THR A 96 -3.58 18.76 -3.20
CA THR A 96 -3.91 17.62 -4.07
C THR A 96 -3.25 16.33 -3.59
N ILE A 97 -1.96 16.37 -3.20
CA ILE A 97 -1.25 15.20 -2.65
C ILE A 97 -1.95 14.70 -1.37
N ALA A 98 -2.30 15.61 -0.46
CA ALA A 98 -2.98 15.27 0.77
C ALA A 98 -4.39 14.70 0.50
N SER A 99 -5.15 15.33 -0.40
CA SER A 99 -6.51 14.93 -0.78
C SER A 99 -6.53 13.56 -1.47
N ASP A 100 -5.58 13.29 -2.35
CA ASP A 100 -5.46 12.00 -3.04
C ASP A 100 -5.12 10.88 -2.04
N GLY A 101 -4.19 11.14 -1.12
CA GLY A 101 -3.87 10.23 -0.03
C GLY A 101 -5.07 9.95 0.89
N ASP A 102 -5.85 10.97 1.24
CA ASP A 102 -7.07 10.83 2.04
C ASP A 102 -8.17 10.06 1.30
N TYR A 103 -8.33 10.31 0.00
CA TYR A 103 -9.28 9.57 -0.85
C TYR A 103 -8.92 8.08 -0.89
N GLU A 104 -7.65 7.77 -1.16
CA GLU A 104 -7.17 6.40 -1.22
C GLU A 104 -7.32 5.69 0.14
N LEU A 105 -6.99 6.37 1.23
CA LEU A 105 -7.22 5.88 2.59
C LEU A 105 -8.70 5.61 2.86
N GLY A 106 -9.58 6.51 2.42
CA GLY A 106 -11.04 6.35 2.53
C GLY A 106 -11.54 5.13 1.75
N ARG A 107 -11.05 4.93 0.52
CA ARG A 107 -11.36 3.77 -0.32
C ARG A 107 -10.94 2.47 0.36
N ILE A 108 -9.72 2.40 0.86
CA ILE A 108 -9.20 1.24 1.58
C ILE A 108 -10.04 0.94 2.83
N ILE A 109 -10.43 1.95 3.61
CA ILE A 109 -11.27 1.77 4.79
C ILE A 109 -12.66 1.22 4.40
N GLN A 110 -13.23 1.68 3.29
CA GLN A 110 -14.52 1.19 2.80
C GLN A 110 -14.43 -0.27 2.34
N GLU A 111 -13.41 -0.62 1.58
CA GLU A 111 -13.14 -2.01 1.18
C GLU A 111 -12.98 -2.93 2.40
N ASN A 112 -12.28 -2.49 3.43
CA ASN A 112 -12.12 -3.27 4.65
C ASN A 112 -13.43 -3.51 5.41
N ARG A 113 -14.36 -2.56 5.35
CA ARG A 113 -15.68 -2.77 5.96
C ARG A 113 -16.39 -3.95 5.29
N HIS A 114 -16.31 -4.06 3.98
CA HIS A 114 -16.86 -5.18 3.23
C HIS A 114 -16.15 -6.50 3.59
N HIS A 115 -14.82 -6.51 3.58
CA HIS A 115 -14.03 -7.69 3.96
C HIS A 115 -14.31 -8.17 5.39
N ARG A 116 -14.50 -7.25 6.34
CA ARG A 116 -14.89 -7.60 7.72
C ARG A 116 -16.28 -8.23 7.81
N PHE A 117 -17.20 -7.78 6.97
CA PHE A 117 -18.53 -8.36 6.90
C PHE A 117 -18.46 -9.80 6.36
N VAL A 118 -17.77 -9.99 5.23
CA VAL A 118 -17.53 -11.31 4.64
C VAL A 118 -16.82 -12.26 5.63
N PHE A 119 -15.83 -11.74 6.37
CA PHE A 119 -15.17 -12.52 7.43
C PHE A 119 -16.17 -12.97 8.52
N GLY A 120 -17.08 -12.09 8.94
CA GLY A 120 -18.13 -12.43 9.88
C GLY A 120 -19.04 -13.56 9.37
N GLU A 121 -19.42 -13.51 8.09
CA GLU A 121 -20.21 -14.59 7.44
C GLU A 121 -19.43 -15.91 7.40
N MET A 122 -18.11 -15.89 7.11
CA MET A 122 -17.27 -17.08 7.13
C MET A 122 -17.17 -17.70 8.53
N VAL A 123 -17.04 -16.87 9.58
CA VAL A 123 -17.04 -17.34 10.98
C VAL A 123 -18.37 -18.01 11.32
N ILE A 124 -19.48 -17.38 10.98
CA ILE A 124 -20.82 -17.92 11.23
C ILE A 124 -21.01 -19.23 10.46
N GLY A 125 -20.61 -19.26 9.17
CA GLY A 125 -20.69 -20.48 8.34
C GLY A 125 -19.85 -21.63 8.91
N THR A 126 -18.65 -21.34 9.40
CA THR A 126 -17.79 -22.35 10.05
C THR A 126 -18.43 -22.91 11.32
N VAL A 127 -19.00 -22.04 12.17
CA VAL A 127 -19.65 -22.46 13.41
C VAL A 127 -20.90 -23.30 13.11
N ILE A 128 -21.76 -22.83 12.18
CA ILE A 128 -23.00 -23.55 11.83
C ILE A 128 -22.65 -24.92 11.21
N SER A 129 -21.72 -24.97 10.25
CA SER A 129 -21.33 -26.23 9.61
C SER A 129 -20.67 -27.20 10.59
N GLY A 130 -19.89 -26.71 11.54
CA GLY A 130 -19.31 -27.52 12.61
C GLY A 130 -20.36 -28.11 13.56
N ILE A 131 -21.39 -27.32 13.94
CA ILE A 131 -22.51 -27.79 14.75
C ILE A 131 -23.32 -28.86 13.99
N LEU A 132 -23.61 -28.61 12.69
CA LEU A 132 -24.32 -29.56 11.86
C LEU A 132 -23.55 -30.88 11.74
N LEU A 133 -22.26 -30.83 11.49
CA LEU A 133 -21.40 -32.01 11.44
C LEU A 133 -21.45 -32.83 12.75
N ALA A 134 -21.38 -32.15 13.91
CA ALA A 134 -21.47 -32.81 15.22
C ALA A 134 -22.85 -33.43 15.49
N LEU A 135 -23.94 -32.83 14.99
CA LEU A 135 -25.30 -33.33 15.15
C LEU A 135 -25.58 -34.51 14.21
N ILE A 136 -25.11 -34.45 12.98
CA ILE A 136 -25.30 -35.52 11.97
C ILE A 136 -24.63 -36.80 12.44
N GLY A 137 -23.37 -36.73 12.85
CA GLY A 137 -22.64 -37.91 13.35
C GLY A 137 -23.27 -38.54 14.58
N LYS A 138 -24.21 -37.83 15.29
CA LYS A 138 -24.88 -38.33 16.48
C LYS A 138 -26.31 -38.84 16.22
N TYR A 139 -27.03 -38.27 15.22
CA TYR A 139 -28.46 -38.48 15.08
C TYR A 139 -28.93 -38.98 13.70
N LEU A 140 -28.05 -38.98 12.68
CA LEU A 140 -28.42 -39.23 11.29
C LEU A 140 -27.38 -40.18 10.64
N GLU A 141 -27.57 -41.49 10.92
CA GLU A 141 -26.65 -42.53 10.43
C GLU A 141 -26.74 -42.76 8.89
N ASP A 142 -27.82 -42.29 8.24
CA ASP A 142 -28.08 -42.52 6.81
C ASP A 142 -27.58 -41.41 5.88
N ILE A 143 -27.02 -40.32 6.41
CA ILE A 143 -26.56 -39.20 5.59
C ILE A 143 -25.02 -39.25 5.47
N PRO A 144 -24.47 -39.12 4.24
CA PRO A 144 -23.02 -39.12 4.07
C PRO A 144 -22.37 -37.93 4.80
N GLU A 145 -21.64 -38.23 5.85
CA GLU A 145 -20.92 -37.21 6.65
C GLU A 145 -19.88 -36.45 5.83
N GLU A 146 -19.35 -37.08 4.77
CA GLU A 146 -18.30 -36.53 3.92
C GLU A 146 -18.72 -35.19 3.28
N PHE A 147 -19.99 -35.04 2.89
CA PHE A 147 -20.49 -33.79 2.30
C PHE A 147 -20.39 -32.62 3.29
N PHE A 148 -20.80 -32.83 4.54
CA PHE A 148 -20.77 -31.81 5.57
C PHE A 148 -19.35 -31.50 6.02
N TYR A 149 -18.48 -32.49 5.97
CA TYR A 149 -17.06 -32.33 6.22
C TYR A 149 -16.39 -31.41 5.19
N VAL A 150 -16.71 -31.58 3.92
CA VAL A 150 -16.22 -30.72 2.82
C VAL A 150 -16.73 -29.28 2.99
N VAL A 151 -18.01 -29.09 3.32
CA VAL A 151 -18.58 -27.76 3.55
C VAL A 151 -17.89 -27.06 4.73
N PHE A 152 -17.73 -27.75 5.85
CA PHE A 152 -16.99 -27.22 7.00
C PHE A 152 -15.56 -26.83 6.64
N TRP A 153 -14.86 -27.68 5.89
CA TRP A 153 -13.48 -27.42 5.46
C TRP A 153 -13.36 -26.21 4.57
N LEU A 154 -14.29 -25.98 3.64
CA LEU A 154 -14.31 -24.79 2.78
C LEU A 154 -14.40 -23.49 3.57
N PHE A 155 -15.27 -23.44 4.58
CA PHE A 155 -15.38 -22.28 5.46
C PHE A 155 -14.13 -22.10 6.34
N ALA A 156 -13.60 -23.18 6.89
CA ALA A 156 -12.42 -23.16 7.74
C ALA A 156 -11.17 -22.71 6.98
N ASP A 157 -10.96 -23.22 5.75
CA ASP A 157 -9.84 -22.82 4.88
C ASP A 157 -9.92 -21.34 4.52
N SER A 158 -11.11 -20.85 4.14
CA SER A 158 -11.33 -19.44 3.84
C SER A 158 -11.02 -18.53 5.03
N LEU A 159 -11.38 -18.96 6.24
CA LEU A 159 -11.12 -18.23 7.49
C LEU A 159 -9.62 -18.16 7.81
N VAL A 160 -8.91 -19.27 7.63
CA VAL A 160 -7.46 -19.34 7.81
C VAL A 160 -6.76 -18.43 6.81
N ARG A 161 -7.15 -18.46 5.54
CA ARG A 161 -6.59 -17.62 4.49
C ARG A 161 -6.76 -16.13 4.81
N TYR A 162 -7.95 -15.73 5.24
CA TYR A 162 -8.21 -14.35 5.62
C TYR A 162 -7.32 -13.88 6.78
N ILE A 163 -7.18 -14.69 7.83
CA ILE A 163 -6.39 -14.31 9.02
C ILE A 163 -4.90 -14.17 8.70
N PHE A 164 -4.35 -15.08 7.90
CA PHE A 164 -2.91 -15.17 7.69
C PHE A 164 -2.41 -14.38 6.50
N ILE A 165 -3.23 -14.15 5.47
CA ILE A 165 -2.83 -13.50 4.22
C ILE A 165 -3.47 -12.13 4.10
N GLU A 166 -4.80 -12.07 3.95
CA GLU A 166 -5.49 -10.83 3.57
C GLU A 166 -5.38 -9.71 4.61
N ARG A 167 -5.38 -10.07 5.89
CA ARG A 167 -5.25 -9.08 6.98
C ARG A 167 -3.90 -8.37 6.99
N GLY A 168 -2.83 -9.05 6.59
CA GLY A 168 -1.49 -8.48 6.48
C GLY A 168 -1.42 -7.44 5.38
N ASP A 169 -1.81 -7.82 4.19
CA ASP A 169 -1.77 -6.98 2.98
C ASP A 169 -2.60 -5.71 3.17
N TYR A 170 -3.79 -5.85 3.75
CA TYR A 170 -4.66 -4.72 4.06
C TYR A 170 -4.01 -3.69 5.00
N ARG A 171 -3.34 -4.16 6.06
CA ARG A 171 -2.67 -3.28 7.01
C ARG A 171 -1.56 -2.48 6.33
N ASP A 172 -0.78 -3.13 5.50
CA ASP A 172 0.39 -2.52 4.86
C ASP A 172 -0.05 -1.48 3.80
N THR A 173 -1.09 -1.78 3.02
CA THR A 173 -1.69 -0.83 2.07
C THR A 173 -2.27 0.40 2.78
N ARG A 174 -2.99 0.20 3.89
CA ARG A 174 -3.54 1.30 4.69
C ARG A 174 -2.46 2.21 5.27
N ILE A 175 -1.36 1.63 5.76
CA ILE A 175 -0.24 2.41 6.27
C ILE A 175 0.40 3.22 5.15
N GLY A 176 0.57 2.64 3.95
CA GLY A 176 1.09 3.31 2.76
C GLY A 176 0.27 4.56 2.41
N ALA A 177 -1.04 4.43 2.26
CA ALA A 177 -1.95 5.55 1.97
C ALA A 177 -1.93 6.63 3.05
N GLY A 178 -1.92 6.24 4.34
CA GLY A 178 -1.81 7.19 5.44
C GLY A 178 -0.49 7.97 5.46
N ARG A 179 0.61 7.35 4.99
CA ARG A 179 1.91 8.02 4.85
C ARG A 179 1.90 9.06 3.73
N ILE A 180 1.22 8.77 2.61
CA ILE A 180 1.02 9.74 1.52
C ILE A 180 0.22 10.94 2.02
N ALA A 181 -0.92 10.71 2.67
CA ALA A 181 -1.77 11.76 3.19
C ALA A 181 -1.10 12.65 4.25
N SER A 182 -0.15 12.11 5.00
CA SER A 182 0.56 12.83 6.08
C SER A 182 1.98 13.30 5.73
N MET A 183 2.42 13.07 4.51
CA MET A 183 3.77 13.40 4.06
C MET A 183 3.93 14.92 3.94
N LYS A 184 5.09 15.42 4.39
CA LYS A 184 5.46 16.82 4.19
C LYS A 184 6.00 17.01 2.78
N VAL A 185 5.63 18.10 2.12
CA VAL A 185 6.15 18.47 0.79
C VAL A 185 7.02 19.71 0.93
N GLU A 186 8.22 19.65 0.41
CA GLU A 186 9.18 20.74 0.36
C GLU A 186 9.56 21.04 -1.09
N PHE A 187 9.65 22.32 -1.44
CA PHE A 187 10.06 22.78 -2.77
C PHE A 187 11.47 23.33 -2.65
N VAL A 188 12.40 22.73 -3.39
CA VAL A 188 13.84 23.04 -3.32
C VAL A 188 14.24 23.85 -4.53
N GLU A 189 14.87 25.01 -4.33
CA GLU A 189 15.33 25.85 -5.44
C GLU A 189 16.61 25.29 -6.09
N ASP A 190 16.79 25.55 -7.39
CA ASP A 190 17.81 24.95 -8.29
C ASP A 190 19.28 25.03 -7.81
N GLU A 191 19.63 25.85 -6.84
CA GLU A 191 21.03 25.99 -6.39
C GLU A 191 21.57 24.73 -5.67
N GLU A 192 20.70 23.81 -5.24
CA GLU A 192 21.12 22.58 -4.56
C GLU A 192 21.18 21.34 -5.47
N ILE A 193 20.68 21.42 -6.71
CA ILE A 193 20.67 20.28 -7.66
C ILE A 193 22.09 19.84 -8.06
N GLU A 194 23.06 20.77 -8.11
CA GLU A 194 24.46 20.42 -8.44
C GLU A 194 25.11 19.44 -7.45
N ARG A 195 24.49 19.20 -6.29
CA ARG A 195 24.98 18.24 -5.29
C ARG A 195 24.44 16.83 -5.47
N LEU A 196 23.38 16.67 -6.28
CA LEU A 196 22.68 15.38 -6.45
C LEU A 196 22.97 14.70 -7.80
N ILE A 197 23.63 15.39 -8.74
CA ILE A 197 24.11 14.89 -10.03
C ILE A 197 25.62 14.70 -9.96
#